data_daf6a277f051a45ceaf9b5996f00ea94
#
_entry.id   daf6a277f051a45ceaf9b5996f00ea94
#
_cell.length_a   1.000
_cell.length_b   1.000
_cell.length_c   1.000
_cell.angle_alpha   90.00
_cell.angle_beta   90.00
_cell.angle_gamma   90.00
#
_symmetry.space_group_name_H-M   'P 1'
#
loop_
_entity.id
_entity.type
_entity.pdbx_description
1 polymer ?
#
loop_
_entity_poly.entity_id
_entity_poly.type
_entity_poly.pdbx_seq_one_letter_code
_entity_poly.pdbx_strand_id
1 'polypeptide(L)'
;MIKRFLQTSLLTLVALSCGASALAATDDPQLEEVRAKVSSMFQSIEPEHIQPSPIDGWYTVQKGSIIAYISADGRYLLQGDLIDLDQQVNLSEQSRTDARRELVSTLGD
;
A
#
# COMPACT_ATOMS: atom_id res chain seq x y z
N MET A 1 66.49 9.57 -9.78
CA MET A 1 66.00 9.44 -9.47
C MET A 1 64.77 9.36 -9.26
N ILE A 2 64.37 9.34 -9.29
CA ILE A 2 63.47 9.20 -9.01
C ILE A 2 62.30 9.15 -8.79
N LYS A 3 61.87 9.13 -8.68
CA LYS A 3 60.93 9.03 -8.40
C LYS A 3 59.77 9.00 -8.25
N ARG A 4 59.46 8.93 -8.28
CA ARG A 4 58.47 8.87 -8.03
C ARG A 4 57.40 8.79 -7.83
N PHE A 5 57.01 8.73 -7.81
CA PHE A 5 56.10 8.60 -7.58
C PHE A 5 55.03 8.51 -7.35
N LEU A 6 54.54 8.43 -7.33
CA LEU A 6 53.74 8.29 -7.01
C LEU A 6 52.68 8.39 -6.88
N GLN A 7 52.11 8.27 -6.82
CA GLN A 7 51.22 8.32 -6.53
C GLN A 7 50.23 8.20 -6.37
N THR A 8 49.84 8.16 -6.24
CA THR A 8 49.02 7.99 -5.99
C THR A 8 47.92 7.97 -5.96
N SER A 9 47.33 7.95 -5.92
CA SER A 9 46.37 7.86 -5.75
C SER A 9 45.38 7.80 -5.47
N LEU A 10 44.77 7.69 -5.37
CA LEU A 10 43.84 7.59 -5.00
C LEU A 10 42.73 7.52 -5.00
N LEU A 11 42.12 7.43 -4.92
CA LEU A 11 41.17 7.36 -4.82
C LEU A 11 40.12 7.29 -4.44
N THR A 12 39.55 7.25 -4.15
CA THR A 12 38.69 7.23 -3.67
C THR A 12 37.53 7.05 -3.80
N LEU A 13 36.90 6.91 -3.81
CA LEU A 13 35.86 6.70 -3.83
C LEU A 13 34.80 6.79 -3.43
N VAL A 14 34.16 6.81 -3.13
CA VAL A 14 33.24 6.92 -2.76
C VAL A 14 32.12 6.56 -2.71
N ALA A 15 31.45 6.46 -2.64
CA ALA A 15 30.53 6.06 -2.47
C ALA A 15 29.36 6.24 -2.29
N LEU A 16 28.89 6.31 -2.10
CA LEU A 16 27.90 6.48 -1.84
C LEU A 16 26.83 6.14 -1.63
N SER A 17 26.24 5.93 -1.47
CA SER A 17 25.32 5.57 -1.19
C SER A 17 24.21 5.69 -1.04
N CYS A 18 23.63 5.87 -0.91
CA CYS A 18 22.67 6.06 -0.75
C CYS A 18 21.72 5.77 -0.35
N GLY A 19 21.31 5.43 -0.30
CA GLY A 19 20.54 5.07 0.24
C GLY A 19 19.26 5.23 0.35
N ALA A 20 18.82 5.45 0.61
CA ALA A 20 17.74 5.76 0.83
C ALA A 20 16.69 5.32 0.83
N SER A 21 16.20 5.37 0.65
CA SER A 21 15.28 4.94 0.57
C SER A 21 14.27 4.55 1.16
N ALA A 22 14.22 4.42 1.83
CA ALA A 22 13.32 3.95 2.51
C ALA A 22 12.06 4.32 2.34
N LEU A 23 11.76 5.28 2.26
CA LEU A 23 10.53 5.67 2.26
C LEU A 23 9.78 5.21 1.27
N ALA A 24 10.22 4.78 0.39
CA ALA A 24 9.51 4.42 -0.60
C ALA A 24 8.41 3.55 -0.41
N ALA A 25 8.37 2.90 0.62
CA ALA A 25 7.35 2.00 0.85
C ALA A 25 6.01 2.55 0.60
N THR A 26 5.82 3.78 0.77
CA THR A 26 4.53 4.32 0.62
C THR A 26 4.27 4.83 -0.75
N ASP A 27 5.26 4.69 -1.67
CA ASP A 27 5.05 5.24 -2.92
C ASP A 27 4.67 4.22 -3.90
N ASP A 28 3.44 3.92 -4.02
CA ASP A 28 2.91 3.05 -5.05
C ASP A 28 2.16 3.94 -6.02
N PRO A 29 2.75 4.26 -7.17
CA PRO A 29 2.06 5.15 -8.10
C PRO A 29 0.75 4.58 -8.61
N GLN A 30 0.66 3.26 -8.69
CA GLN A 30 -0.58 2.65 -9.13
C GLN A 30 -1.66 2.82 -8.07
N LEU A 31 -1.30 2.75 -6.80
CA LEU A 31 -2.25 2.98 -5.73
C LEU A 31 -2.78 4.41 -5.80
N GLU A 32 -1.90 5.38 -6.08
CA GLU A 32 -2.33 6.75 -6.17
C GLU A 32 -3.26 6.98 -7.36
N GLU A 33 -3.00 6.29 -8.46
CA GLU A 33 -3.88 6.41 -9.61
C GLU A 33 -5.26 5.84 -9.32
N VAL A 34 -5.31 4.69 -8.67
CA VAL A 34 -6.58 4.07 -8.31
C VAL A 34 -7.33 4.95 -7.32
N ARG A 35 -6.62 5.50 -6.35
CA ARG A 35 -7.23 6.40 -5.37
C ARG A 35 -7.87 7.60 -6.04
N ALA A 36 -7.15 8.22 -6.97
CA ALA A 36 -7.67 9.39 -7.65
C ALA A 36 -8.89 9.03 -8.48
N LYS A 37 -8.83 7.91 -9.19
CA LYS A 37 -9.93 7.53 -10.05
C LYS A 37 -11.17 7.17 -9.26
N VAL A 38 -11.02 6.38 -8.22
CA VAL A 38 -12.16 5.94 -7.44
C VAL A 38 -12.77 7.11 -6.67
N SER A 39 -11.95 7.99 -6.13
CA SER A 39 -12.46 9.14 -5.39
C SER A 39 -13.22 10.09 -6.31
N SER A 40 -12.85 10.15 -7.57
CA SER A 40 -13.57 11.00 -8.50
C SER A 40 -14.91 10.39 -8.91
N MET A 41 -15.03 9.08 -8.82
CA MET A 41 -16.26 8.40 -9.21
C MET A 41 -17.25 8.30 -8.06
N PHE A 42 -16.76 8.19 -6.85
CA PHE A 42 -17.61 7.98 -5.69
C PHE A 42 -17.30 9.03 -4.64
N GLN A 43 -18.16 9.98 -4.48
CA GLN A 43 -17.90 11.10 -3.58
C GLN A 43 -17.77 10.70 -2.13
N SER A 44 -18.37 9.58 -1.76
CA SER A 44 -18.30 9.14 -0.38
C SER A 44 -17.04 8.32 -0.08
N ILE A 45 -16.23 8.04 -1.10
CA ILE A 45 -15.01 7.27 -0.91
C ILE A 45 -13.83 8.21 -0.98
N GLU A 46 -13.06 8.27 0.08
CA GLU A 46 -11.88 9.12 0.13
C GLU A 46 -10.64 8.29 -0.16
N PRO A 47 -9.56 8.93 -0.58
CA PRO A 47 -8.37 8.17 -0.97
C PRO A 47 -7.85 7.22 0.10
N GLU A 48 -7.95 7.59 1.36
CA GLU A 48 -7.44 6.73 2.43
C GLU A 48 -8.25 5.47 2.62
N HIS A 49 -9.46 5.39 2.05
CA HIS A 49 -10.24 4.18 2.16
C HIS A 49 -9.72 3.08 1.22
N ILE A 50 -8.79 3.41 0.34
CA ILE A 50 -8.29 2.47 -0.65
C ILE A 50 -6.89 2.05 -0.26
N GLN A 51 -6.69 0.76 -0.07
CA GLN A 51 -5.43 0.21 0.40
C GLN A 51 -5.04 -1.00 -0.46
N PRO A 52 -3.78 -1.39 -0.44
CA PRO A 52 -3.40 -2.60 -1.15
C PRO A 52 -4.16 -3.81 -0.61
N SER A 53 -4.39 -4.79 -1.47
CA SER A 53 -5.07 -6.01 -1.07
C SER A 53 -4.07 -7.17 -1.07
N PRO A 54 -4.44 -8.29 -0.45
CA PRO A 54 -3.58 -9.47 -0.53
C PRO A 54 -3.48 -10.06 -1.93
N ILE A 55 -4.35 -9.66 -2.84
CA ILE A 55 -4.32 -10.17 -4.20
C ILE A 55 -3.59 -9.19 -5.09
N ASP A 56 -2.56 -9.65 -5.77
CA ASP A 56 -1.82 -8.80 -6.68
C ASP A 56 -2.76 -8.29 -7.77
N GLY A 57 -2.68 -7.02 -8.07
CA GLY A 57 -3.50 -6.43 -9.11
C GLY A 57 -4.86 -5.94 -8.63
N TRP A 58 -5.13 -6.04 -7.33
CA TRP A 58 -6.39 -5.57 -6.77
C TRP A 58 -6.13 -4.74 -5.54
N TYR A 59 -7.02 -3.82 -5.27
CA TYR A 59 -6.94 -2.97 -4.09
C TYR A 59 -8.23 -3.13 -3.29
N THR A 60 -8.13 -2.93 -1.98
CA THR A 60 -9.27 -3.03 -1.10
C THR A 60 -9.84 -1.64 -0.89
N VAL A 61 -11.16 -1.52 -0.99
CA VAL A 61 -11.87 -0.30 -0.64
C VAL A 61 -12.68 -0.61 0.59
N GLN A 62 -12.37 0.03 1.68
CA GLN A 62 -13.09 -0.22 2.93
C GLN A 62 -13.50 1.08 3.58
N LYS A 63 -14.79 1.23 3.83
CA LYS A 63 -15.30 2.35 4.57
C LYS A 63 -16.22 1.79 5.65
N GLY A 64 -15.74 1.83 6.88
CA GLY A 64 -16.46 1.19 7.97
C GLY A 64 -16.55 -0.31 7.75
N SER A 65 -17.73 -0.84 7.76
CA SER A 65 -17.92 -2.27 7.54
C SER A 65 -18.21 -2.62 6.09
N ILE A 66 -18.19 -1.63 5.21
CA ILE A 66 -18.39 -1.88 3.79
C ILE A 66 -17.06 -2.16 3.14
N ILE A 67 -16.97 -3.26 2.44
CA ILE A 67 -15.72 -3.67 1.84
C ILE A 67 -15.93 -4.11 0.40
N ALA A 68 -15.05 -3.72 -0.48
CA ALA A 68 -15.08 -4.11 -1.87
C ALA A 68 -13.65 -4.16 -2.40
N TYR A 69 -13.48 -4.66 -3.59
CA TYR A 69 -12.17 -4.78 -4.20
C TYR A 69 -12.22 -4.16 -5.58
N ILE A 70 -11.16 -3.47 -5.96
CA ILE A 70 -11.13 -2.81 -7.24
C ILE A 70 -9.85 -3.19 -7.97
N SER A 71 -9.96 -3.42 -9.27
CA SER A 71 -8.80 -3.80 -10.05
C SER A 71 -7.82 -2.66 -10.17
N ALA A 72 -6.56 -2.99 -10.43
CA ALA A 72 -5.49 -1.99 -10.47
C ALA A 72 -5.71 -0.93 -11.53
N ASP A 73 -6.41 -1.27 -12.61
CA ASP A 73 -6.70 -0.28 -13.63
C ASP A 73 -7.95 0.54 -13.29
N GLY A 74 -8.57 0.26 -12.16
CA GLY A 74 -9.75 1.00 -11.73
C GLY A 74 -10.99 0.69 -12.56
N ARG A 75 -10.97 -0.39 -13.31
CA ARG A 75 -12.06 -0.69 -14.22
C ARG A 75 -13.12 -1.61 -13.62
N TYR A 76 -12.70 -2.53 -12.77
CA TYR A 76 -13.62 -3.52 -12.23
C TYR A 76 -13.73 -3.41 -10.73
N LEU A 77 -14.94 -3.50 -10.24
CA LEU A 77 -15.21 -3.52 -8.81
C LEU A 77 -15.84 -4.84 -8.46
N LEU A 78 -15.33 -5.48 -7.42
CA LEU A 78 -15.83 -6.76 -6.99
C LEU A 78 -16.32 -6.63 -5.55
N GLN A 79 -17.55 -7.00 -5.31
CA GLN A 79 -18.09 -7.02 -3.95
C GLN A 79 -18.24 -8.47 -3.51
N GLY A 80 -17.92 -8.72 -2.28
CA GLY A 80 -18.03 -10.08 -1.76
C GLY A 80 -16.97 -10.30 -0.70
N ASP A 81 -16.72 -11.54 -0.41
CA ASP A 81 -15.80 -11.92 0.64
C ASP A 81 -14.54 -12.53 0.06
N LEU A 82 -13.43 -12.12 0.61
CA LEU A 82 -12.13 -12.67 0.25
C LEU A 82 -11.75 -13.67 1.33
N ILE A 83 -11.58 -14.92 0.95
CA ILE A 83 -11.29 -15.98 1.88
C ILE A 83 -9.92 -16.55 1.58
N ASP A 84 -9.08 -16.59 2.62
CA ASP A 84 -7.78 -17.23 2.52
C ASP A 84 -8.00 -18.71 2.77
N LEU A 85 -7.89 -19.51 1.72
CA LEU A 85 -8.19 -20.92 1.84
C LEU A 85 -7.09 -21.70 2.60
N ASP A 86 -5.87 -21.20 2.56
CA ASP A 86 -4.80 -21.86 3.30
C ASP A 86 -5.01 -21.70 4.79
N GLN A 87 -5.40 -20.53 5.24
CA GLN A 87 -5.62 -20.28 6.66
C GLN A 87 -7.08 -20.47 7.05
N GLN A 88 -7.94 -20.64 6.05
CA GLN A 88 -9.37 -20.81 6.28
C GLN A 88 -9.94 -19.62 7.03
N VAL A 89 -9.57 -18.44 6.60
CA VAL A 89 -10.01 -17.20 7.22
C VAL A 89 -10.71 -16.34 6.20
N ASN A 90 -11.87 -15.82 6.58
CA ASN A 90 -12.56 -14.84 5.76
C ASN A 90 -11.99 -13.47 6.11
N LEU A 91 -11.10 -12.99 5.24
CA LEU A 91 -10.40 -11.74 5.49
C LEU A 91 -11.33 -10.54 5.45
N SER A 92 -12.34 -10.59 4.60
CA SER A 92 -13.30 -9.50 4.53
C SER A 92 -14.12 -9.41 5.81
N GLU A 93 -14.56 -10.55 6.32
CA GLU A 93 -15.35 -10.55 7.55
C GLU A 93 -14.47 -10.14 8.74
N GLN A 94 -13.21 -10.53 8.73
CA GLN A 94 -12.29 -10.12 9.77
C GLN A 94 -12.14 -8.60 9.77
N SER A 95 -12.01 -8.00 8.61
CA SER A 95 -11.90 -6.55 8.50
C SER A 95 -13.18 -5.85 8.94
N ARG A 96 -14.33 -6.42 8.60
CA ARG A 96 -15.60 -5.85 9.05
C ARG A 96 -15.73 -5.92 10.55
N THR A 97 -15.32 -7.03 11.12
CA THR A 97 -15.40 -7.22 12.56
C THR A 97 -14.48 -6.22 13.28
N ASP A 98 -13.27 -6.03 12.75
CA ASP A 98 -12.35 -5.07 13.32
C ASP A 98 -12.91 -3.65 13.25
N ALA A 99 -13.53 -3.30 12.12
CA ALA A 99 -14.11 -1.99 11.96
C ALA A 99 -15.27 -1.78 12.95
N ARG A 100 -16.09 -2.80 13.15
CA ARG A 100 -17.19 -2.70 14.10
C ARG A 100 -16.68 -2.58 15.54
N ARG A 101 -15.62 -3.33 15.86
CA ARG A 101 -15.04 -3.27 17.17
C ARG A 101 -14.46 -1.89 17.46
N GLU A 102 -13.79 -1.32 16.46
CA GLU A 102 -13.24 0.00 16.60
C GLU A 102 -14.34 1.04 16.81
N LEU A 103 -15.41 0.93 16.03
CA LEU A 103 -16.51 1.86 16.16
C LEU A 103 -17.15 1.77 17.53
N VAL A 104 -17.35 0.58 18.04
CA VAL A 104 -17.93 0.40 19.37
C VAL A 104 -17.03 1.00 20.43
N SER A 105 -15.72 0.82 20.30
CA SER A 105 -14.81 1.37 21.30
C SER A 105 -14.83 2.90 21.31
N THR A 106 -15.09 3.54 20.19
CA THR A 106 -15.18 4.99 20.17
C THR A 106 -16.50 5.50 20.74
N LEU A 107 -17.52 4.64 20.68
CA LEU A 107 -18.79 5.05 21.23
C LEU A 107 -18.92 4.69 22.69
N GLY A 108 -18.08 3.84 23.14
CA GLY A 108 -18.31 3.13 24.31
C GLY A 108 -18.17 3.89 25.56
N ASP A 109 -17.79 4.91 25.68
CA ASP A 109 -17.76 5.54 26.90
C ASP A 109 -18.07 6.79 26.78
#